data_cd2931afa41d901c1355ff0e0381f50c
#
_entry.id   cd2931afa41d901c1355ff0e0381f50c
#
_cell.length_a   1.000
_cell.length_b   1.000
_cell.length_c   1.000
_cell.angle_alpha   90.00
_cell.angle_beta   90.00
_cell.angle_gamma   90.00
#
_symmetry.space_group_name_H-M   'P 1'
#
loop_
_entity.id
_entity.type
_entity.pdbx_description
1 polymer ?
#
loop_
_entity_poly.entity_id
_entity_poly.type
_entity_poly.pdbx_seq_one_letter_code
_entity_poly.pdbx_strand_id
1 'polypeptide(L)'
;MKKISACFILSIFLMFITSCTGSGFKKYFEKTVEISIQEDKNLIYATGTIISNDGLIITNKHVVENKNNILINYYDSPDIKYEANIINVSSNYDLALIKIDKKTSFFNKIDEEFSLGQKIYSIGNAKGYGLFLGEGIITSEYKNVIYNKEEILSIQTNIEIYDGCSGGPVFNKKGNLLGLMAFRLRDDGKYILGMS
;
A
#
# COMPACT_ATOMS: atom_id res chain seq x y z
N MET A 1 38.03 31.37 -38.29
CA MET A 1 37.72 30.53 -37.13
C MET A 1 36.67 31.25 -36.30
N LYS A 2 35.40 30.78 -36.32
CA LYS A 2 34.29 31.43 -35.62
C LYS A 2 34.34 31.00 -34.12
N LYS A 3 34.48 31.98 -33.25
CA LYS A 3 34.37 31.78 -31.78
C LYS A 3 32.92 31.38 -31.44
N ILE A 4 32.66 30.12 -31.17
CA ILE A 4 31.40 29.67 -30.62
C ILE A 4 31.39 30.17 -29.18
N SER A 5 30.42 31.07 -28.89
CA SER A 5 30.34 31.78 -27.62
C SER A 5 30.13 30.80 -26.45
N ALA A 6 30.92 30.88 -25.40
CA ALA A 6 30.82 30.08 -24.20
C ALA A 6 29.42 30.15 -23.50
N CYS A 7 28.67 31.24 -23.83
CA CYS A 7 27.28 31.41 -23.36
C CYS A 7 26.30 30.38 -23.93
N PHE A 8 26.55 29.86 -25.15
CA PHE A 8 25.65 28.90 -25.78
C PHE A 8 25.77 27.49 -25.16
N ILE A 9 26.97 27.13 -24.69
CA ILE A 9 27.22 25.84 -24.01
C ILE A 9 26.66 25.87 -22.58
N LEU A 10 26.69 27.02 -21.92
CA LEU A 10 26.15 27.17 -20.56
C LEU A 10 24.62 27.12 -20.55
N SER A 11 23.92 27.61 -21.58
CA SER A 11 22.46 27.55 -21.68
C SER A 11 21.96 26.15 -21.97
N ILE A 12 22.71 25.30 -22.68
CA ILE A 12 22.36 23.90 -22.92
C ILE A 12 22.57 23.05 -21.66
N PHE A 13 23.59 23.36 -20.84
CA PHE A 13 23.81 22.67 -19.57
C PHE A 13 22.74 22.97 -18.50
N LEU A 14 22.16 24.21 -18.54
CA LEU A 14 21.09 24.59 -17.63
C LEU A 14 19.74 23.92 -17.95
N MET A 15 19.52 23.44 -19.19
CA MET A 15 18.29 22.73 -19.59
C MET A 15 18.19 21.31 -19.06
N PHE A 16 19.27 20.71 -18.57
CA PHE A 16 19.27 19.34 -18.03
C PHE A 16 19.08 19.28 -16.50
N ILE A 17 18.95 20.42 -15.82
CA ILE A 17 18.69 20.45 -14.36
C ILE A 17 17.19 20.56 -14.03
N THR A 18 16.32 20.43 -15.02
CA THR A 18 14.89 20.47 -14.77
C THR A 18 14.37 19.10 -14.40
N SER A 19 14.00 19.02 -13.14
CA SER A 19 12.96 18.15 -12.63
C SER A 19 13.35 16.76 -12.21
N CYS A 20 14.10 16.67 -11.13
CA CYS A 20 13.79 15.64 -10.15
C CYS A 20 12.66 16.18 -9.24
N THR A 21 11.45 16.33 -9.78
CA THR A 21 10.27 16.57 -8.94
C THR A 21 9.95 15.27 -8.24
N GLY A 22 10.10 15.22 -6.92
CA GLY A 22 9.76 14.10 -6.05
C GLY A 22 8.27 13.73 -6.02
N SER A 23 7.55 13.95 -7.11
CA SER A 23 6.11 13.68 -7.25
C SER A 23 5.78 12.23 -7.67
N GLY A 24 6.78 11.40 -7.96
CA GLY A 24 6.56 10.08 -8.55
C GLY A 24 5.66 9.15 -7.72
N PHE A 25 5.80 9.14 -6.40
CA PHE A 25 5.06 8.25 -5.50
C PHE A 25 3.87 8.92 -4.80
N LYS A 26 3.79 10.24 -4.72
CA LYS A 26 2.71 10.96 -4.02
C LYS A 26 1.31 10.49 -4.46
N LYS A 27 1.11 10.28 -5.76
CA LYS A 27 -0.15 9.79 -6.33
C LYS A 27 -0.60 8.43 -5.80
N TYR A 28 0.29 7.62 -5.24
CA TYR A 28 -0.05 6.33 -4.62
C TYR A 28 -0.43 6.49 -3.16
N PHE A 29 0.14 7.47 -2.45
CA PHE A 29 -0.34 7.86 -1.13
C PHE A 29 -1.80 8.34 -1.18
N GLU A 30 -2.18 9.08 -2.22
CA GLU A 30 -3.56 9.54 -2.45
C GLU A 30 -4.55 8.38 -2.72
N LYS A 31 -4.03 7.18 -3.04
CA LYS A 31 -4.80 5.95 -3.28
C LYS A 31 -4.74 4.98 -2.10
N THR A 32 -4.13 5.40 -1.01
CA THR A 32 -3.93 4.61 0.19
C THR A 32 -4.48 5.38 1.38
N VAL A 33 -5.14 4.70 2.28
CA VAL A 33 -5.72 5.31 3.46
C VAL A 33 -5.23 4.64 4.74
N GLU A 34 -5.21 5.41 5.81
CA GLU A 34 -5.03 4.91 7.15
C GLU A 34 -6.38 4.46 7.70
N ILE A 35 -6.41 3.29 8.32
CA ILE A 35 -7.57 2.75 9.03
C ILE A 35 -7.26 2.82 10.51
N SER A 36 -8.20 3.34 11.29
CA SER A 36 -8.16 3.33 12.74
C SER A 36 -9.47 2.79 13.31
N ILE A 37 -9.37 1.89 14.29
CA ILE A 37 -10.52 1.24 14.91
C ILE A 37 -10.34 1.34 16.41
N GLN A 38 -11.31 1.94 17.09
CA GLN A 38 -11.33 1.99 18.55
C GLN A 38 -11.92 0.68 19.09
N GLU A 39 -11.13 -0.04 19.86
CA GLU A 39 -11.56 -1.26 20.54
C GLU A 39 -11.28 -1.12 22.04
N ASP A 40 -12.32 -0.90 22.82
CA ASP A 40 -12.23 -0.55 24.24
C ASP A 40 -11.27 0.63 24.49
N LYS A 41 -10.14 0.35 25.17
CA LYS A 41 -9.09 1.34 25.45
C LYS A 41 -7.97 1.35 24.41
N ASN A 42 -8.00 0.43 23.44
CA ASN A 42 -6.95 0.27 22.45
C ASN A 42 -7.36 0.90 21.13
N LEU A 43 -6.41 1.51 20.45
CA LEU A 43 -6.57 1.98 19.09
C LEU A 43 -5.78 1.05 18.16
N ILE A 44 -6.50 0.38 17.26
CA ILE A 44 -5.92 -0.49 16.25
C ILE A 44 -5.69 0.34 15.01
N TYR A 45 -4.51 0.20 14.42
CA TYR A 45 -4.14 0.83 13.16
C TYR A 45 -4.01 -0.21 12.06
N ALA A 46 -4.43 0.14 10.86
CA ALA A 46 -4.26 -0.65 9.66
C ALA A 46 -4.18 0.27 8.44
N THR A 47 -4.13 -0.32 7.28
CA THR A 47 -4.06 0.37 6.00
C THR A 47 -5.17 -0.12 5.07
N GLY A 48 -5.63 0.73 4.17
CA GLY A 48 -6.58 0.38 3.14
C GLY A 48 -6.11 0.84 1.76
N THR A 49 -6.45 0.08 0.75
CA THR A 49 -6.16 0.35 -0.65
C THR A 49 -7.42 0.77 -1.38
N ILE A 50 -7.45 1.97 -1.94
CA ILE A 50 -8.62 2.49 -2.66
C ILE A 50 -8.66 1.88 -4.07
N ILE A 51 -9.79 1.26 -4.42
CA ILE A 51 -9.98 0.53 -5.68
C ILE A 51 -11.10 1.08 -6.58
N SER A 52 -11.79 2.13 -6.15
CA SER A 52 -12.79 2.81 -6.99
C SER A 52 -12.83 4.31 -6.73
N ASN A 53 -13.36 5.06 -7.68
CA ASN A 53 -13.48 6.51 -7.57
C ASN A 53 -14.61 6.99 -6.63
N ASP A 54 -15.46 6.10 -6.18
CA ASP A 54 -16.58 6.37 -5.29
C ASP A 54 -16.33 5.93 -3.85
N GLY A 55 -15.06 5.63 -3.51
CA GLY A 55 -14.62 5.38 -2.15
C GLY A 55 -14.68 3.93 -1.69
N LEU A 56 -14.64 2.94 -2.61
CA LEU A 56 -14.48 1.55 -2.24
C LEU A 56 -13.01 1.27 -1.90
N ILE A 57 -12.79 0.66 -0.76
CA ILE A 57 -11.49 0.36 -0.19
C ILE A 57 -11.41 -1.14 0.06
N ILE A 58 -10.32 -1.76 -0.35
CA ILE A 58 -9.99 -3.13 0.01
C ILE A 58 -8.96 -3.12 1.15
N THR A 59 -9.15 -4.02 2.11
CA THR A 59 -8.21 -4.26 3.21
C THR A 59 -8.23 -5.74 3.59
N ASN A 60 -7.46 -6.15 4.60
CA ASN A 60 -7.53 -7.51 5.07
C ASN A 60 -8.79 -7.76 5.92
N LYS A 61 -9.32 -8.98 5.86
CA LYS A 61 -10.46 -9.46 6.66
C LYS A 61 -10.18 -9.31 8.14
N HIS A 62 -9.01 -9.78 8.61
CA HIS A 62 -8.64 -9.74 10.03
C HIS A 62 -8.59 -8.32 10.62
N VAL A 63 -8.51 -7.28 9.78
CA VAL A 63 -8.55 -5.88 10.21
C VAL A 63 -9.94 -5.47 10.64
N VAL A 64 -10.97 -5.86 9.89
CA VAL A 64 -12.33 -5.30 10.01
C VAL A 64 -13.39 -6.31 10.46
N GLU A 65 -13.09 -7.61 10.44
CA GLU A 65 -14.06 -8.65 10.81
C GLU A 65 -14.49 -8.48 12.28
N ASN A 66 -15.81 -8.46 12.52
CA ASN A 66 -16.42 -8.22 13.83
C ASN A 66 -16.03 -6.87 14.47
N LYS A 67 -15.62 -5.88 13.68
CA LYS A 67 -15.28 -4.54 14.16
C LYS A 67 -16.37 -3.54 13.79
N ASN A 68 -16.49 -2.52 14.64
CA ASN A 68 -17.36 -1.36 14.45
C ASN A 68 -16.52 -0.09 14.49
N ASN A 69 -17.11 1.04 14.12
CA ASN A 69 -16.47 2.36 14.20
C ASN A 69 -15.13 2.41 13.45
N ILE A 70 -15.14 1.95 12.19
CA ILE A 70 -13.98 1.99 11.31
C ILE A 70 -13.83 3.42 10.79
N LEU A 71 -12.72 4.06 11.12
CA LEU A 71 -12.41 5.42 10.72
C LEU A 71 -11.26 5.43 9.71
N ILE A 72 -11.43 6.25 8.68
CA ILE A 72 -10.50 6.40 7.57
C ILE A 72 -9.92 7.80 7.58
N ASN A 73 -8.59 7.89 7.49
CA ASN A 73 -7.86 9.13 7.32
C ASN A 73 -7.07 9.11 6.01
N TYR A 74 -6.95 10.26 5.38
CA TYR A 74 -6.11 10.43 4.19
C TYR A 74 -4.76 11.04 4.55
N TYR A 75 -3.75 10.71 3.78
CA TYR A 75 -2.38 11.22 3.92
C TYR A 75 -2.31 12.76 3.91
N ASP A 76 -3.12 13.42 3.07
CA ASP A 76 -3.13 14.88 2.89
C ASP A 76 -4.09 15.60 3.84
N SER A 77 -4.90 14.87 4.59
CA SER A 77 -5.89 15.41 5.53
C SER A 77 -6.05 14.50 6.77
N PRO A 78 -4.97 14.31 7.56
CA PRO A 78 -4.94 13.33 8.64
C PRO A 78 -5.92 13.65 9.80
N ASP A 79 -6.32 14.90 9.94
CA ASP A 79 -7.27 15.34 10.98
C ASP A 79 -8.74 15.07 10.61
N ILE A 80 -9.02 14.80 9.32
CA ILE A 80 -10.37 14.52 8.83
C ILE A 80 -10.61 13.02 8.86
N LYS A 81 -11.63 12.58 9.60
CA LYS A 81 -12.04 11.19 9.72
C LYS A 81 -13.33 10.93 8.97
N TYR A 82 -13.33 9.86 8.18
CA TYR A 82 -14.50 9.36 7.47
C TYR A 82 -14.91 8.02 8.07
N GLU A 83 -16.17 7.87 8.42
CA GLU A 83 -16.69 6.57 8.83
C GLU A 83 -16.81 5.64 7.62
N ALA A 84 -16.36 4.40 7.77
CA ALA A 84 -16.45 3.38 6.75
C ALA A 84 -17.46 2.29 7.15
N ASN A 85 -18.25 1.86 6.17
CA ASN A 85 -19.14 0.73 6.30
C ASN A 85 -18.51 -0.52 5.68
N ILE A 86 -18.62 -1.66 6.36
CA ILE A 86 -18.23 -2.95 5.80
C ILE A 86 -19.26 -3.34 4.73
N ILE A 87 -18.79 -3.53 3.50
CA ILE A 87 -19.64 -3.95 2.36
C ILE A 87 -19.64 -5.46 2.22
N ASN A 88 -18.46 -6.07 2.35
CA ASN A 88 -18.32 -7.52 2.24
C ASN A 88 -17.05 -7.98 2.96
N VAL A 89 -17.12 -9.21 3.50
CA VAL A 89 -15.96 -9.92 4.08
C VAL A 89 -15.88 -11.27 3.38
N SER A 90 -14.71 -11.57 2.83
CA SER A 90 -14.52 -12.83 2.12
C SER A 90 -14.59 -14.02 3.08
N SER A 91 -15.24 -15.11 2.64
CA SER A 91 -15.24 -16.39 3.35
C SER A 91 -13.97 -17.19 3.12
N ASN A 92 -13.27 -16.97 2.01
CA ASN A 92 -12.18 -17.82 1.52
C ASN A 92 -10.81 -17.16 1.58
N TYR A 93 -10.77 -15.83 1.70
CA TYR A 93 -9.53 -15.06 1.64
C TYR A 93 -9.48 -14.05 2.80
N ASP A 94 -8.29 -13.68 3.20
CA ASP A 94 -8.09 -12.60 4.18
C ASP A 94 -8.34 -11.22 3.56
N LEU A 95 -9.52 -11.03 2.96
CA LEU A 95 -9.92 -9.82 2.24
C LEU A 95 -11.27 -9.31 2.72
N ALA A 96 -11.40 -7.99 2.78
CA ALA A 96 -12.66 -7.30 3.05
C ALA A 96 -12.79 -6.04 2.20
N LEU A 97 -14.03 -5.68 1.88
CA LEU A 97 -14.39 -4.44 1.21
C LEU A 97 -15.10 -3.52 2.22
N ILE A 98 -14.62 -2.31 2.32
CA ILE A 98 -15.25 -1.23 3.09
C ILE A 98 -15.50 -0.03 2.20
N LYS A 99 -16.42 0.82 2.58
CA LYS A 99 -16.88 1.95 1.78
C LYS A 99 -16.96 3.21 2.61
N ILE A 100 -16.48 4.30 2.03
CA ILE A 100 -16.71 5.67 2.50
C ILE A 100 -17.49 6.45 1.45
N ASP A 101 -18.22 7.47 1.87
CA ASP A 101 -18.92 8.39 0.94
C ASP A 101 -18.00 9.56 0.57
N LYS A 102 -17.06 9.27 -0.36
CA LYS A 102 -16.12 10.28 -0.86
C LYS A 102 -15.62 9.92 -2.26
N LYS A 103 -15.47 10.92 -3.12
CA LYS A 103 -14.74 10.73 -4.39
C LYS A 103 -13.24 10.66 -4.14
N THR A 104 -12.57 9.71 -4.77
CA THR A 104 -11.20 9.32 -4.47
C THR A 104 -10.38 9.05 -5.73
N SER A 105 -9.05 9.23 -5.62
CA SER A 105 -8.09 8.57 -6.51
C SER A 105 -7.98 7.10 -6.13
N PHE A 106 -7.75 6.21 -7.10
CA PHE A 106 -7.76 4.77 -6.85
C PHE A 106 -6.75 4.01 -7.72
N PHE A 107 -6.40 2.79 -7.32
CA PHE A 107 -5.66 1.86 -8.15
C PHE A 107 -6.61 1.28 -9.20
N ASN A 108 -6.35 1.58 -10.46
CA ASN A 108 -7.23 1.23 -11.58
C ASN A 108 -6.70 0.07 -12.43
N LYS A 109 -5.56 -0.50 -12.06
CA LYS A 109 -4.97 -1.67 -12.73
C LYS A 109 -4.44 -2.64 -11.71
N ILE A 110 -4.80 -3.90 -11.91
CA ILE A 110 -4.25 -5.06 -11.21
C ILE A 110 -3.34 -5.78 -12.21
N ASP A 111 -2.19 -6.24 -11.74
CA ASP A 111 -1.26 -7.02 -12.52
C ASP A 111 -1.16 -8.39 -11.85
N GLU A 112 -1.62 -9.42 -12.54
CA GLU A 112 -1.63 -10.79 -12.03
C GLU A 112 -0.30 -11.51 -12.30
N GLU A 113 0.51 -10.94 -13.19
CA GLU A 113 1.82 -11.48 -13.54
C GLU A 113 2.93 -10.79 -12.76
N PHE A 114 3.82 -11.58 -12.22
CA PHE A 114 5.04 -11.10 -11.56
C PHE A 114 6.21 -12.05 -11.81
N SER A 115 7.41 -11.59 -11.48
CA SER A 115 8.64 -12.37 -11.62
C SER A 115 9.47 -12.33 -10.35
N LEU A 116 10.20 -13.41 -10.07
CA LEU A 116 11.20 -13.42 -9.00
C LEU A 116 12.21 -12.29 -9.22
N GLY A 117 12.56 -11.59 -8.14
CA GLY A 117 13.45 -10.43 -8.19
C GLY A 117 12.79 -9.15 -8.74
N GLN A 118 11.51 -9.19 -9.13
CA GLN A 118 10.78 -7.99 -9.56
C GLN A 118 10.75 -6.96 -8.45
N LYS A 119 11.15 -5.73 -8.77
CA LYS A 119 11.07 -4.59 -7.86
C LYS A 119 9.62 -4.20 -7.62
N ILE A 120 9.30 -4.04 -6.36
CA ILE A 120 7.96 -3.69 -5.88
C ILE A 120 8.04 -2.61 -4.81
N TYR A 121 6.90 -1.95 -4.60
CA TYR A 121 6.70 -0.90 -3.62
C TYR A 121 5.47 -1.21 -2.79
N SER A 122 5.45 -0.70 -1.57
CA SER A 122 4.28 -0.77 -0.69
C SER A 122 4.05 0.56 0.01
N ILE A 123 2.82 0.81 0.44
CA ILE A 123 2.49 1.93 1.31
C ILE A 123 1.69 1.39 2.49
N GLY A 124 2.11 1.71 3.72
CA GLY A 124 1.47 1.23 4.94
C GLY A 124 1.60 2.19 6.10
N ASN A 125 0.76 2.02 7.11
CA ASN A 125 0.74 2.82 8.33
C ASN A 125 1.37 2.04 9.49
N ALA A 126 2.70 2.12 9.63
CA ALA A 126 3.38 1.42 10.71
C ALA A 126 2.96 1.99 12.07
N LYS A 127 2.25 1.19 12.87
CA LYS A 127 1.88 1.49 14.26
C LYS A 127 1.16 2.84 14.45
N GLY A 128 0.52 3.37 13.42
CA GLY A 128 -0.18 4.65 13.50
C GLY A 128 0.71 5.89 13.36
N TYR A 129 1.96 5.73 12.94
CA TYR A 129 2.86 6.88 12.71
C TYR A 129 2.69 7.56 11.35
N GLY A 130 1.64 7.19 10.61
CA GLY A 130 1.35 7.69 9.27
C GLY A 130 1.83 6.76 8.16
N LEU A 131 1.40 7.07 6.93
CA LEU A 131 1.77 6.28 5.76
C LEU A 131 3.24 6.47 5.40
N PHE A 132 3.92 5.36 5.12
CA PHE A 132 5.30 5.36 4.62
C PHE A 132 5.43 4.47 3.38
N LEU A 133 6.44 4.75 2.56
CA LEU A 133 6.78 4.00 1.37
C LEU A 133 7.82 2.92 1.71
N GLY A 134 7.49 1.66 1.42
CA GLY A 134 8.41 0.54 1.43
C GLY A 134 8.87 0.19 0.01
N GLU A 135 10.07 -0.34 -0.12
CA GLU A 135 10.63 -0.83 -1.37
C GLU A 135 11.27 -2.20 -1.14
N GLY A 136 11.11 -3.10 -2.10
CA GLY A 136 11.70 -4.42 -2.06
C GLY A 136 11.56 -5.17 -3.37
N ILE A 137 11.71 -6.49 -3.29
CA ILE A 137 11.56 -7.40 -4.41
C ILE A 137 10.68 -8.60 -4.03
N ILE A 138 10.12 -9.24 -5.04
CA ILE A 138 9.47 -10.54 -4.90
C ILE A 138 10.54 -11.61 -4.71
N THR A 139 10.43 -12.39 -3.63
CA THR A 139 11.42 -13.39 -3.22
C THR A 139 10.95 -14.82 -3.39
N SER A 140 9.68 -15.05 -3.70
CA SER A 140 9.15 -16.38 -4.03
C SER A 140 8.03 -16.31 -5.06
N GLU A 141 7.76 -17.42 -5.71
CA GLU A 141 6.51 -17.66 -6.42
C GLU A 141 5.35 -17.85 -5.42
N TYR A 142 4.13 -18.05 -5.93
CA TYR A 142 2.98 -18.37 -5.11
C TYR A 142 3.23 -19.58 -4.22
N LYS A 143 2.88 -19.43 -2.94
CA LYS A 143 2.94 -20.48 -1.94
C LYS A 143 1.69 -20.49 -1.09
N ASN A 144 1.22 -21.67 -0.77
CA ASN A 144 0.22 -21.84 0.27
C ASN A 144 0.91 -21.74 1.62
N VAL A 145 0.43 -20.82 2.44
CA VAL A 145 0.93 -20.55 3.79
C VAL A 145 -0.24 -20.74 4.76
N ILE A 146 0.01 -21.46 5.86
CA ILE A 146 -0.98 -21.56 6.94
C ILE A 146 -0.81 -20.37 7.87
N TYR A 147 -1.81 -19.49 7.91
CA TYR A 147 -1.87 -18.35 8.80
C TYR A 147 -3.20 -18.35 9.56
N ASN A 148 -3.16 -18.28 10.88
CA ASN A 148 -4.34 -18.38 11.75
C ASN A 148 -5.26 -19.59 11.47
N LYS A 149 -4.68 -20.73 11.11
CA LYS A 149 -5.35 -21.99 10.72
C LYS A 149 -6.07 -21.97 9.36
N GLU A 150 -5.93 -20.90 8.59
CA GLU A 150 -6.41 -20.78 7.21
C GLU A 150 -5.24 -20.96 6.25
N GLU A 151 -5.49 -21.65 5.13
CA GLU A 151 -4.52 -21.74 4.02
C GLU A 151 -4.68 -20.53 3.13
N ILE A 152 -3.61 -19.76 2.98
CA ILE A 152 -3.60 -18.52 2.21
C ILE A 152 -2.58 -18.65 1.08
N LEU A 153 -3.00 -18.38 -0.15
CA LEU A 153 -2.11 -18.28 -1.29
C LEU A 153 -1.37 -16.93 -1.22
N SER A 154 -0.06 -16.98 -1.06
CA SER A 154 0.75 -15.78 -0.81
C SER A 154 2.01 -15.74 -1.65
N ILE A 155 2.48 -14.53 -1.90
CA ILE A 155 3.80 -14.23 -2.48
C ILE A 155 4.70 -13.71 -1.36
N GLN A 156 5.95 -14.16 -1.32
CA GLN A 156 6.93 -13.64 -0.36
C GLN A 156 7.69 -12.46 -0.94
N THR A 157 7.94 -11.48 -0.09
CA THR A 157 8.74 -10.29 -0.42
C THR A 157 9.73 -9.98 0.70
N ASN A 158 10.72 -9.15 0.44
CA ASN A 158 11.62 -8.64 1.45
C ASN A 158 11.25 -7.22 1.92
N ILE A 159 10.04 -6.75 1.63
CA ILE A 159 9.55 -5.50 2.18
C ILE A 159 9.33 -5.65 3.69
N GLU A 160 9.79 -4.70 4.45
CA GLU A 160 9.52 -4.66 5.89
C GLU A 160 8.05 -4.36 6.15
N ILE A 161 7.39 -5.24 6.91
CA ILE A 161 6.00 -5.09 7.34
C ILE A 161 5.97 -4.92 8.87
N TYR A 162 5.24 -3.92 9.30
CA TYR A 162 4.97 -3.62 10.71
C TYR A 162 3.47 -3.76 10.99
N ASP A 163 3.11 -3.88 12.27
CA ASP A 163 1.72 -3.79 12.70
C ASP A 163 1.13 -2.47 12.22
N GLY A 164 -0.05 -2.51 11.60
CA GLY A 164 -0.68 -1.37 10.94
C GLY A 164 -0.46 -1.31 9.42
N CYS A 165 0.46 -2.09 8.84
CA CYS A 165 0.64 -2.14 7.39
C CYS A 165 -0.40 -3.03 6.68
N SER A 166 -1.10 -3.92 7.40
CA SER A 166 -2.11 -4.83 6.84
C SER A 166 -3.15 -4.08 6.00
N GLY A 167 -3.43 -4.57 4.79
CA GLY A 167 -4.34 -3.96 3.81
C GLY A 167 -3.71 -2.89 2.92
N GLY A 168 -2.46 -2.53 3.15
CA GLY A 168 -1.73 -1.58 2.31
C GLY A 168 -1.36 -2.16 0.95
N PRO A 169 -1.36 -1.32 -0.12
CA PRO A 169 -1.07 -1.78 -1.47
C PRO A 169 0.37 -2.25 -1.63
N VAL A 170 0.54 -3.31 -2.40
CA VAL A 170 1.82 -3.69 -3.01
C VAL A 170 1.69 -3.53 -4.51
N PHE A 171 2.59 -2.78 -5.12
CA PHE A 171 2.49 -2.41 -6.54
C PHE A 171 3.85 -2.38 -7.23
N ASN A 172 3.84 -2.51 -8.54
CA ASN A 172 5.04 -2.48 -9.36
C ASN A 172 5.43 -1.04 -9.75
N LYS A 173 6.57 -0.88 -10.43
CA LYS A 173 7.08 0.42 -10.89
C LYS A 173 6.14 1.15 -11.87
N LYS A 174 5.20 0.45 -12.51
CA LYS A 174 4.17 1.04 -13.38
C LYS A 174 2.98 1.56 -12.57
N GLY A 175 2.90 1.20 -11.28
CA GLY A 175 1.80 1.53 -10.39
C GLY A 175 0.61 0.57 -10.49
N ASN A 176 0.79 -0.60 -11.08
CA ASN A 176 -0.22 -1.63 -11.09
C ASN A 176 -0.19 -2.36 -9.75
N LEU A 177 -1.36 -2.57 -9.17
CA LEU A 177 -1.53 -3.31 -7.91
C LEU A 177 -1.20 -4.79 -8.15
N LEU A 178 -0.41 -5.38 -7.26
CA LEU A 178 -0.05 -6.80 -7.27
C LEU A 178 -0.74 -7.56 -6.15
N GLY A 179 -1.02 -6.90 -5.04
CA GLY A 179 -1.62 -7.49 -3.87
C GLY A 179 -1.65 -6.53 -2.69
N LEU A 180 -1.93 -7.06 -1.51
CA LEU A 180 -1.95 -6.31 -0.26
C LEU A 180 -0.91 -6.85 0.71
N MET A 181 -0.40 -5.99 1.57
CA MET A 181 0.34 -6.44 2.74
C MET A 181 -0.64 -7.11 3.70
N ALA A 182 -0.41 -8.40 4.01
CA ALA A 182 -1.33 -9.14 4.86
C ALA A 182 -0.71 -9.51 6.21
N PHE A 183 0.39 -10.24 6.19
CA PHE A 183 1.00 -10.75 7.41
C PHE A 183 2.50 -10.93 7.26
N ARG A 184 3.15 -11.10 8.38
CA ARG A 184 4.57 -11.48 8.47
C ARG A 184 4.67 -12.82 9.19
N LEU A 185 5.43 -13.72 8.62
CA LEU A 185 5.83 -14.93 9.32
C LEU A 185 7.03 -14.60 10.21
N ARG A 186 6.99 -15.06 11.43
CA ARG A 186 8.09 -14.95 12.37
C ARG A 186 8.57 -16.37 12.68
N ASP A 187 9.82 -16.64 12.32
CA ASP A 187 10.50 -17.85 12.73
C ASP A 187 11.83 -17.45 13.38
N ASP A 188 12.05 -17.83 14.64
CA ASP A 188 13.27 -17.61 15.43
C ASP A 188 13.87 -16.19 15.33
N GLY A 189 13.00 -15.17 15.31
CA GLY A 189 13.39 -13.76 15.25
C GLY A 189 13.66 -13.22 13.86
N LYS A 190 13.50 -13.99 12.81
CA LYS A 190 13.52 -13.54 11.42
C LYS A 190 12.09 -13.38 10.89
N TYR A 191 11.88 -12.32 10.11
CA TYR A 191 10.60 -12.07 9.47
C TYR A 191 10.64 -12.63 8.04
N ILE A 192 9.64 -13.47 7.72
CA ILE A 192 9.34 -13.89 6.35
C ILE A 192 8.05 -13.16 5.99
N LEU A 193 8.07 -12.41 4.92
CA LEU A 193 6.97 -11.54 4.53
C LEU A 193 6.06 -12.25 3.53
N GLY A 194 4.75 -12.10 3.69
CA GLY A 194 3.76 -12.63 2.78
C GLY A 194 2.83 -11.55 2.26
N MET A 195 2.42 -11.66 1.00
CA MET A 195 1.28 -10.97 0.41
C MET A 195 0.18 -11.98 0.16
N SER A 196 -1.04 -11.60 0.38
CA SER A 196 -2.22 -12.35 -0.07
C SER A 196 -2.92 -11.60 -1.20
#